data_ec7b73cf7158182837aa72475f568f84
#
_entry.id   ec7b73cf7158182837aa72475f568f84
#
_cell.length_a   1.000
_cell.length_b   1.000
_cell.length_c   1.000
_cell.angle_alpha   90.00
_cell.angle_beta   90.00
_cell.angle_gamma   90.00
#
_symmetry.space_group_name_H-M   'P 1'
#
loop_
_entity.id
_entity.type
_entity.pdbx_description
1 polymer ?
#
loop_
_entity_poly.entity_id
_entity_poly.type
_entity_poly.pdbx_seq_one_letter_code
_entity_poly.pdbx_strand_id
1 'polypeptide(L)'
;MNLLLDAWPHWLRPYWLLLAPLLGWLLWKLLHRQRRAGRWQLLLPTAFQPWLLVGGAGRQNRMPWICLGIAWLLALLALLGPSWQQLEQPSMKRSDPLVAILQLTPGMLAGDLSPTRLEQARRKLLDLLRTRNDAQTAIVVYAGSAHTLVPLSDDQLTARNLLDALKPSIMPEPGQRADLAVRQALDLLEQGAQGRGRLLLLTSELSEPERQGIRSALEHRAARLAVLGVGTPKGAPVQQEDGSFLKDDQGGILLPRLDESGLRRFAAEIGAGYQRLRPNDRDLDSLGLLARGGTLEEDRENALLRLQRWADQGYWLLLPLLLLAACAGRRGWLFCLPLLMLSLPQPAMAFQFEDLWLRPDQQGQRLLQRGQADEAAKRFEDFRWKGLSLYQARDYAAA
;
A
#
# COMPACT_ATOMS: atom_id res chain seq x y z
N MET A 1 39.01 -15.57 8.52
CA MET A 1 39.05 -14.12 8.75
C MET A 1 37.72 -13.44 8.43
N ASN A 2 36.83 -14.08 7.64
CA ASN A 2 35.51 -13.51 7.28
C ASN A 2 34.44 -13.64 8.37
N LEU A 3 34.52 -14.66 9.25
CA LEU A 3 33.54 -14.87 10.33
C LEU A 3 33.49 -13.75 11.39
N LEU A 4 34.57 -13.01 11.58
CA LEU A 4 34.61 -11.89 12.53
C LEU A 4 34.06 -10.58 11.92
N LEU A 5 34.10 -10.45 10.59
CA LEU A 5 33.51 -9.31 9.87
C LEU A 5 31.99 -9.44 9.77
N ASP A 6 31.48 -10.68 9.61
CA ASP A 6 30.04 -10.95 9.58
C ASP A 6 29.37 -10.81 10.95
N ALA A 7 30.16 -10.91 12.05
CA ALA A 7 29.66 -10.72 13.41
C ALA A 7 29.56 -9.23 13.81
N TRP A 8 30.15 -8.31 13.02
CA TRP A 8 30.15 -6.88 13.34
C TRP A 8 28.80 -6.27 12.98
N PRO A 9 28.11 -5.61 13.93
CA PRO A 9 26.80 -5.03 13.65
C PRO A 9 26.91 -3.85 12.68
N HIS A 10 25.96 -3.75 11.76
CA HIS A 10 25.76 -2.53 10.98
C HIS A 10 25.09 -1.46 11.82
N TRP A 11 25.69 -0.27 11.91
CA TRP A 11 25.18 0.82 12.70
C TRP A 11 24.24 1.69 11.88
N LEU A 12 22.97 1.74 12.24
CA LEU A 12 21.96 2.52 11.52
C LEU A 12 22.11 4.03 11.73
N ARG A 13 22.60 4.44 12.93
CA ARG A 13 22.63 5.85 13.35
C ARG A 13 23.96 6.22 14.00
N PRO A 14 25.10 6.19 13.27
CA PRO A 14 26.42 6.38 13.85
C PRO A 14 26.65 7.79 14.43
N TYR A 15 25.84 8.78 14.03
CA TYR A 15 25.95 10.16 14.53
C TYR A 15 25.69 10.28 16.04
N TRP A 16 24.98 9.34 16.67
CA TRP A 16 24.80 9.32 18.13
C TRP A 16 26.11 9.10 18.89
N LEU A 17 27.15 8.63 18.23
CA LEU A 17 28.48 8.47 18.83
C LEU A 17 29.10 9.80 19.25
N LEU A 18 28.64 10.92 18.65
CA LEU A 18 29.05 12.27 19.03
C LEU A 18 28.64 12.62 20.48
N LEU A 19 27.65 11.93 21.07
CA LEU A 19 27.29 12.10 22.48
C LEU A 19 28.27 11.43 23.45
N ALA A 20 29.07 10.45 22.99
CA ALA A 20 29.97 9.68 23.84
C ALA A 20 30.97 10.58 24.62
N PRO A 21 31.66 11.57 24.02
CA PRO A 21 32.58 12.42 24.74
C PRO A 21 31.86 13.30 25.79
N LEU A 22 30.64 13.76 25.50
CA LEU A 22 29.85 14.55 26.45
C LEU A 22 29.45 13.70 27.67
N LEU A 23 28.96 12.50 27.43
CA LEU A 23 28.58 11.56 28.48
C LEU A 23 29.79 11.12 29.30
N GLY A 24 30.93 10.86 28.66
CA GLY A 24 32.19 10.53 29.31
C GLY A 24 32.70 11.67 30.22
N TRP A 25 32.66 12.90 29.73
CA TRP A 25 33.04 14.09 30.52
C TRP A 25 32.11 14.27 31.71
N LEU A 26 30.81 14.11 31.54
CA LEU A 26 29.82 14.26 32.59
C LEU A 26 29.98 13.17 33.65
N LEU A 27 30.23 11.92 33.25
CA LEU A 27 30.50 10.81 34.15
C LEU A 27 31.80 11.04 34.91
N TRP A 28 32.87 11.50 34.25
CA TRP A 28 34.14 11.84 34.88
C TRP A 28 33.96 12.94 35.92
N LYS A 29 33.22 14.02 35.60
CA LYS A 29 32.89 15.10 36.51
C LYS A 29 32.09 14.60 37.73
N LEU A 30 31.15 13.68 37.53
CA LEU A 30 30.37 13.10 38.64
C LEU A 30 31.20 12.19 39.53
N LEU A 31 32.09 11.36 38.96
CA LEU A 31 33.00 10.48 39.69
C LEU A 31 34.02 11.28 40.52
N HIS A 32 34.51 12.44 40.02
CA HIS A 32 35.52 13.29 40.68
C HIS A 32 34.90 14.43 41.48
N ARG A 33 33.55 14.47 41.56
CA ARG A 33 32.87 15.47 42.39
C ARG A 33 33.15 15.17 43.89
N GLN A 34 34.22 15.78 44.42
CA GLN A 34 34.45 15.72 45.85
C GLN A 34 33.27 16.38 46.54
N ARG A 35 32.64 15.64 47.47
CA ARG A 35 31.69 16.24 48.39
C ARG A 35 32.51 17.24 49.23
N ARG A 36 32.37 18.52 48.94
CA ARG A 36 32.89 19.54 49.80
C ARG A 36 32.24 19.34 51.15
N ALA A 37 33.06 19.06 52.17
CA ALA A 37 32.62 19.02 53.55
C ALA A 37 31.74 20.23 53.81
N GLY A 38 30.53 20.03 54.24
CA GLY A 38 29.62 21.17 54.46
C GLY A 38 30.22 22.13 55.46
N ARG A 39 29.99 23.41 55.33
CA ARG A 39 30.48 24.47 56.27
C ARG A 39 30.21 24.12 57.72
N TRP A 40 29.19 23.28 58.01
CA TRP A 40 28.88 22.78 59.34
C TRP A 40 29.94 21.85 59.93
N GLN A 41 30.77 21.20 59.15
CA GLN A 41 31.87 20.34 59.64
C GLN A 41 33.04 21.19 60.17
N LEU A 42 33.15 22.44 59.69
CA LEU A 42 34.16 23.36 60.20
C LEU A 42 33.76 24.06 61.52
N LEU A 43 32.47 24.08 61.84
CA LEU A 43 31.91 24.70 63.01
C LEU A 43 31.75 23.73 64.21
N LEU A 44 31.82 22.42 63.96
CA LEU A 44 31.65 21.39 64.98
C LEU A 44 33.03 20.98 65.56
N PRO A 45 33.18 21.01 66.90
CA PRO A 45 34.37 20.46 67.56
C PRO A 45 34.57 19.01 67.17
N THR A 46 35.82 18.59 66.96
CA THR A 46 36.22 17.28 66.47
C THR A 46 35.68 16.10 67.32
N ALA A 47 35.46 16.35 68.62
CA ALA A 47 34.91 15.36 69.56
C ALA A 47 33.48 14.94 69.30
N PHE A 48 32.64 15.79 68.64
CA PHE A 48 31.22 15.53 68.38
C PHE A 48 30.92 15.07 66.93
N GLN A 49 31.92 15.16 66.04
CA GLN A 49 31.79 14.80 64.64
C GLN A 49 31.35 13.33 64.44
N PRO A 50 31.87 12.30 65.17
CA PRO A 50 31.45 10.90 64.97
C PRO A 50 29.99 10.63 65.32
N TRP A 51 29.43 11.42 66.27
CA TRP A 51 28.07 11.17 66.81
C TRP A 51 26.98 11.98 66.10
N LEU A 52 27.28 13.15 65.60
CA LEU A 52 26.32 14.04 65.01
C LEU A 52 26.31 14.00 63.47
N LEU A 53 27.39 13.58 62.85
CA LEU A 53 27.44 13.42 61.41
C LEU A 53 26.98 11.99 61.00
N VAL A 54 25.69 11.82 60.83
CA VAL A 54 25.15 10.63 60.22
C VAL A 54 25.62 10.56 58.77
N GLY A 55 26.72 9.80 58.51
CA GLY A 55 27.35 9.70 57.17
C GLY A 55 28.85 10.02 57.18
N GLY A 56 29.49 10.18 58.36
CA GLY A 56 30.96 10.32 58.51
C GLY A 56 31.70 9.11 57.96
N ALA A 57 32.76 9.33 57.20
CA ALA A 57 33.79 8.38 56.76
C ALA A 57 33.33 7.05 56.14
N GLY A 58 32.08 6.91 55.71
CA GLY A 58 31.61 5.77 54.95
C GLY A 58 32.35 5.69 53.61
N ARG A 59 33.03 4.54 53.42
CA ARG A 59 33.69 4.15 52.15
C ARG A 59 32.87 4.64 50.97
N GLN A 60 33.40 5.60 50.17
CA GLN A 60 32.71 6.15 49.05
C GLN A 60 32.30 4.99 48.11
N ASN A 61 31.04 4.63 48.18
CA ASN A 61 30.54 3.57 47.35
C ASN A 61 30.44 4.11 45.89
N ARG A 62 31.40 3.75 45.05
CA ARG A 62 31.46 4.16 43.62
C ARG A 62 30.49 3.35 42.75
N MET A 63 29.87 2.26 43.29
CA MET A 63 28.96 1.38 42.60
C MET A 63 27.80 2.11 41.87
N PRO A 64 27.10 3.11 42.45
CA PRO A 64 26.02 3.81 41.75
C PRO A 64 26.50 4.54 40.51
N TRP A 65 27.70 5.12 40.54
CA TRP A 65 28.27 5.83 39.40
C TRP A 65 28.74 4.90 38.30
N ILE A 66 29.26 3.73 38.67
CA ILE A 66 29.61 2.67 37.71
C ILE A 66 28.35 2.13 37.01
N CYS A 67 27.29 1.84 37.79
CA CYS A 67 26.00 1.42 37.23
C CYS A 67 25.40 2.47 36.29
N LEU A 68 25.50 3.76 36.64
CA LEU A 68 25.05 4.85 35.78
C LEU A 68 25.86 4.92 34.48
N GLY A 69 27.19 4.72 34.56
CA GLY A 69 28.07 4.68 33.40
C GLY A 69 27.70 3.54 32.44
N ILE A 70 27.44 2.35 33.00
CA ILE A 70 26.99 1.17 32.24
C ILE A 70 25.62 1.44 31.59
N ALA A 71 24.69 2.05 32.33
CA ALA A 71 23.38 2.41 31.82
C ALA A 71 23.46 3.40 30.63
N TRP A 72 24.32 4.42 30.74
CA TRP A 72 24.54 5.36 29.65
C TRP A 72 25.19 4.72 28.42
N LEU A 73 26.14 3.82 28.64
CA LEU A 73 26.79 3.05 27.58
C LEU A 73 25.78 2.15 26.85
N LEU A 74 24.93 1.43 27.59
CA LEU A 74 23.87 0.60 27.02
C LEU A 74 22.84 1.43 26.26
N ALA A 75 22.45 2.59 26.80
CA ALA A 75 21.54 3.52 26.14
C ALA A 75 22.16 4.07 24.84
N LEU A 76 23.43 4.44 24.85
CA LEU A 76 24.14 4.91 23.66
C LEU A 76 24.22 3.80 22.60
N LEU A 77 24.56 2.57 23.00
CA LEU A 77 24.61 1.43 22.09
C LEU A 77 23.21 1.12 21.50
N ALA A 78 22.15 1.25 22.29
CA ALA A 78 20.77 1.07 21.79
C ALA A 78 20.41 2.16 20.77
N LEU A 79 20.80 3.41 21.01
CA LEU A 79 20.55 4.54 20.10
C LEU A 79 21.35 4.43 18.79
N LEU A 80 22.53 3.81 18.80
CA LEU A 80 23.31 3.53 17.60
C LEU A 80 22.59 2.58 16.64
N GLY A 81 21.62 1.80 17.14
CA GLY A 81 20.81 0.88 16.33
C GLY A 81 21.64 -0.24 15.72
N PRO A 82 22.21 -1.16 16.53
CA PRO A 82 22.92 -2.31 16.00
C PRO A 82 21.99 -3.21 15.20
N SER A 83 22.40 -3.61 14.02
CA SER A 83 21.66 -4.49 13.13
C SER A 83 22.55 -5.63 12.64
N TRP A 84 22.04 -6.87 12.75
CA TRP A 84 22.69 -8.08 12.25
C TRP A 84 21.90 -8.74 11.13
N GLN A 85 20.62 -8.37 10.96
CA GLN A 85 19.75 -9.00 9.97
C GLN A 85 19.27 -7.96 8.96
N GLN A 86 19.36 -8.32 7.69
CA GLN A 86 18.70 -7.63 6.62
C GLN A 86 17.30 -8.21 6.46
N LEU A 87 16.29 -7.38 6.69
CA LEU A 87 14.91 -7.73 6.36
C LEU A 87 14.73 -7.47 4.87
N GLU A 88 14.59 -8.55 4.12
CA GLU A 88 14.04 -8.46 2.79
C GLU A 88 12.57 -8.08 2.94
N GLN A 89 12.25 -6.81 2.83
CA GLN A 89 10.87 -6.42 2.60
C GLN A 89 10.59 -6.75 1.12
N PRO A 90 9.78 -7.76 0.83
CA PRO A 90 9.31 -7.92 -0.52
C PRO A 90 8.61 -6.60 -0.87
N SER A 91 9.10 -5.93 -1.90
CA SER A 91 8.35 -4.83 -2.49
C SER A 91 7.02 -5.42 -2.94
N MET A 92 5.99 -5.27 -2.13
CA MET A 92 4.69 -5.93 -2.30
C MET A 92 3.93 -5.40 -3.51
N LYS A 93 4.42 -4.37 -4.19
CA LYS A 93 3.79 -3.87 -5.40
C LYS A 93 4.46 -4.51 -6.61
N ARG A 94 3.68 -5.29 -7.36
CA ARG A 94 4.05 -5.72 -8.70
C ARG A 94 4.43 -4.50 -9.52
N SER A 95 5.68 -4.41 -9.95
CA SER A 95 6.11 -3.38 -10.90
C SER A 95 5.75 -3.74 -12.36
N ASP A 96 4.62 -4.38 -12.58
CA ASP A 96 4.10 -4.77 -13.88
C ASP A 96 2.73 -4.12 -14.12
N PRO A 97 2.70 -2.81 -14.42
CA PRO A 97 1.46 -2.10 -14.68
C PRO A 97 0.81 -2.61 -15.97
N LEU A 98 -0.52 -2.67 -15.95
CA LEU A 98 -1.33 -3.15 -17.05
C LEU A 98 -2.33 -2.07 -17.47
N VAL A 99 -2.46 -1.82 -18.77
CA VAL A 99 -3.55 -1.02 -19.31
C VAL A 99 -4.46 -1.92 -20.14
N ALA A 100 -5.69 -2.10 -19.68
CA ALA A 100 -6.74 -2.82 -20.41
C ALA A 100 -7.46 -1.84 -21.33
N ILE A 101 -7.54 -2.17 -22.62
CA ILE A 101 -8.17 -1.36 -23.67
C ILE A 101 -9.40 -2.12 -24.14
N LEU A 102 -10.58 -1.59 -23.88
CA LEU A 102 -11.86 -2.24 -24.16
C LEU A 102 -12.60 -1.54 -25.31
N GLN A 103 -12.92 -2.31 -26.35
CA GLN A 103 -13.81 -1.85 -27.42
C GLN A 103 -15.22 -1.63 -26.86
N LEU A 104 -15.81 -0.46 -27.14
CA LEU A 104 -17.13 -0.08 -26.66
C LEU A 104 -18.03 0.39 -27.83
N THR A 105 -18.05 -0.40 -28.89
CA THR A 105 -18.90 -0.17 -30.06
C THR A 105 -20.23 -0.93 -29.92
N PRO A 106 -21.28 -0.55 -30.66
CA PRO A 106 -22.55 -1.28 -30.65
C PRO A 106 -22.40 -2.78 -30.98
N GLY A 107 -21.41 -3.17 -31.78
CA GLY A 107 -21.09 -4.55 -32.09
C GLY A 107 -20.75 -5.42 -30.87
N MET A 108 -20.33 -4.80 -29.78
CA MET A 108 -20.06 -5.49 -28.50
C MET A 108 -21.34 -5.92 -27.75
N LEU A 109 -22.52 -5.48 -28.20
CA LEU A 109 -23.82 -5.96 -27.69
C LEU A 109 -24.28 -7.25 -28.37
N ALA A 110 -23.53 -7.80 -29.36
CA ALA A 110 -23.88 -9.05 -30.02
C ALA A 110 -23.96 -10.22 -29.02
N GLY A 111 -24.96 -11.10 -29.22
CA GLY A 111 -25.30 -12.18 -28.32
C GLY A 111 -24.59 -13.52 -28.61
N ASP A 112 -23.52 -13.53 -29.42
CA ASP A 112 -22.76 -14.75 -29.74
C ASP A 112 -21.89 -15.26 -28.55
N LEU A 113 -21.63 -14.41 -27.59
CA LEU A 113 -21.13 -14.76 -26.27
C LEU A 113 -22.20 -14.41 -25.24
N SER A 114 -22.78 -15.42 -24.58
CA SER A 114 -23.88 -15.20 -23.62
C SER A 114 -23.41 -14.49 -22.35
N PRO A 115 -24.10 -13.42 -21.89
CA PRO A 115 -25.28 -12.79 -22.49
C PRO A 115 -24.96 -11.87 -23.67
N THR A 116 -23.83 -11.11 -23.63
CA THR A 116 -23.29 -10.27 -24.70
C THR A 116 -21.77 -10.30 -24.69
N ARG A 117 -21.13 -9.88 -25.80
CA ARG A 117 -19.66 -9.72 -25.86
C ARG A 117 -19.16 -8.77 -24.81
N LEU A 118 -19.80 -7.62 -24.64
CA LEU A 118 -19.44 -6.60 -23.66
C LEU A 118 -19.48 -7.16 -22.23
N GLU A 119 -20.54 -7.90 -21.91
CA GLU A 119 -20.70 -8.48 -20.58
C GLU A 119 -19.63 -9.54 -20.28
N GLN A 120 -19.28 -10.34 -21.28
CA GLN A 120 -18.18 -11.30 -21.14
C GLN A 120 -16.82 -10.63 -21.01
N ALA A 121 -16.56 -9.59 -21.80
CA ALA A 121 -15.33 -8.78 -21.70
C ALA A 121 -15.22 -8.10 -20.33
N ARG A 122 -16.33 -7.55 -19.83
CA ARG A 122 -16.44 -6.95 -18.50
C ARG A 122 -16.11 -7.95 -17.39
N ARG A 123 -16.74 -9.14 -17.41
CA ARG A 123 -16.44 -10.21 -16.44
C ARG A 123 -14.97 -10.61 -16.47
N LYS A 124 -14.40 -10.76 -17.67
CA LYS A 124 -12.99 -11.09 -17.85
C LYS A 124 -12.07 -10.02 -17.24
N LEU A 125 -12.39 -8.74 -17.42
CA LEU A 125 -11.65 -7.65 -16.80
C LEU A 125 -11.79 -7.63 -15.27
N LEU A 126 -13.00 -7.94 -14.76
CA LEU A 126 -13.21 -8.06 -13.31
C LEU A 126 -12.41 -9.21 -12.69
N ASP A 127 -12.32 -10.36 -13.38
CA ASP A 127 -11.52 -11.50 -12.92
C ASP A 127 -10.01 -11.17 -12.98
N LEU A 128 -9.58 -10.46 -14.02
CA LEU A 128 -8.23 -9.97 -14.16
C LEU A 128 -7.87 -9.00 -13.01
N LEU A 129 -8.74 -8.05 -12.69
CA LEU A 129 -8.57 -7.12 -11.57
C LEU A 129 -8.46 -7.86 -10.23
N ARG A 130 -9.32 -8.85 -9.99
CA ARG A 130 -9.29 -9.67 -8.76
C ARG A 130 -7.96 -10.42 -8.58
N THR A 131 -7.42 -10.94 -9.68
CA THR A 131 -6.16 -11.70 -9.63
C THR A 131 -4.93 -10.81 -9.48
N ARG A 132 -5.03 -9.56 -9.95
CA ARG A 132 -3.96 -8.55 -9.94
C ARG A 132 -4.15 -7.48 -8.87
N ASN A 133 -4.63 -7.86 -7.68
CA ASN A 133 -4.93 -6.92 -6.59
C ASN A 133 -3.71 -6.18 -6.03
N ASP A 134 -2.51 -6.63 -6.34
CA ASP A 134 -1.22 -6.08 -5.93
C ASP A 134 -0.52 -5.22 -7.01
N ALA A 135 -1.15 -5.09 -8.20
CA ALA A 135 -0.58 -4.38 -9.35
C ALA A 135 -1.47 -3.22 -9.82
N GLN A 136 -0.84 -2.17 -10.32
CA GLN A 136 -1.55 -1.04 -10.91
C GLN A 136 -2.20 -1.45 -12.23
N THR A 137 -3.48 -1.11 -12.38
CA THR A 137 -4.23 -1.37 -13.61
C THR A 137 -4.98 -0.11 -14.04
N ALA A 138 -4.86 0.25 -15.32
CA ALA A 138 -5.66 1.29 -15.95
C ALA A 138 -6.65 0.67 -16.93
N ILE A 139 -7.74 1.38 -17.19
CA ILE A 139 -8.76 0.97 -18.17
C ILE A 139 -9.02 2.11 -19.11
N VAL A 140 -8.88 1.82 -20.40
CA VAL A 140 -9.21 2.72 -21.51
C VAL A 140 -10.35 2.10 -22.31
N VAL A 141 -11.34 2.88 -22.68
CA VAL A 141 -12.45 2.46 -23.53
C VAL A 141 -12.41 3.21 -24.84
N TYR A 142 -12.83 2.58 -25.93
CA TYR A 142 -12.80 3.25 -27.24
C TYR A 142 -13.96 2.85 -28.16
N ALA A 143 -14.32 3.80 -28.98
CA ALA A 143 -15.14 3.68 -30.18
C ALA A 143 -14.55 4.56 -31.29
N GLY A 144 -15.20 5.61 -31.79
CA GLY A 144 -14.61 6.62 -32.65
C GLY A 144 -13.57 7.49 -31.99
N SER A 145 -13.63 7.61 -30.67
CA SER A 145 -12.66 8.28 -29.80
C SER A 145 -12.21 7.35 -28.67
N ALA A 146 -11.13 7.72 -27.97
CA ALA A 146 -10.58 6.94 -26.84
C ALA A 146 -10.65 7.75 -25.54
N HIS A 147 -11.06 7.10 -24.47
CA HIS A 147 -11.23 7.73 -23.15
C HIS A 147 -10.68 6.87 -22.02
N THR A 148 -9.99 7.49 -21.08
CA THR A 148 -9.54 6.82 -19.87
C THR A 148 -10.71 6.69 -18.90
N LEU A 149 -11.12 5.47 -18.63
CA LEU A 149 -12.14 5.15 -17.63
C LEU A 149 -11.53 5.15 -16.23
N VAL A 150 -10.38 4.50 -16.08
CA VAL A 150 -9.62 4.39 -14.81
C VAL A 150 -8.16 4.68 -15.11
N PRO A 151 -7.51 5.66 -14.46
CA PRO A 151 -6.08 5.86 -14.57
C PRO A 151 -5.31 4.69 -13.91
N LEU A 152 -3.98 4.66 -14.05
CA LEU A 152 -3.15 3.67 -13.36
C LEU A 152 -3.35 3.78 -11.84
N SER A 153 -4.09 2.83 -11.28
CA SER A 153 -4.49 2.79 -9.88
C SER A 153 -4.52 1.35 -9.37
N ASP A 154 -4.44 1.21 -8.05
CA ASP A 154 -4.69 -0.03 -7.30
C ASP A 154 -6.12 -0.06 -6.70
N ASP A 155 -6.93 0.98 -6.93
CA ASP A 155 -8.33 1.05 -6.49
C ASP A 155 -9.26 0.20 -7.38
N GLN A 156 -9.40 -1.06 -6.99
CA GLN A 156 -10.25 -2.01 -7.70
C GLN A 156 -11.74 -1.77 -7.50
N LEU A 157 -12.16 -1.17 -6.38
CA LEU A 157 -13.58 -0.93 -6.11
C LEU A 157 -14.12 0.11 -7.08
N THR A 158 -13.41 1.22 -7.25
CA THR A 158 -13.76 2.25 -8.25
C THR A 158 -13.74 1.67 -9.66
N ALA A 159 -12.72 0.89 -10.02
CA ALA A 159 -12.62 0.25 -11.33
C ALA A 159 -13.82 -0.67 -11.62
N ARG A 160 -14.28 -1.46 -10.64
CA ARG A 160 -15.47 -2.32 -10.77
C ARG A 160 -16.74 -1.51 -11.03
N ASN A 161 -17.00 -0.51 -10.19
CA ASN A 161 -18.21 0.30 -10.31
C ASN A 161 -18.29 1.01 -11.67
N LEU A 162 -17.16 1.50 -12.17
CA LEU A 162 -17.09 2.14 -13.47
C LEU A 162 -17.28 1.13 -14.63
N LEU A 163 -16.71 -0.09 -14.52
CA LEU A 163 -16.91 -1.13 -15.49
C LEU A 163 -18.38 -1.54 -15.60
N ASP A 164 -19.09 -1.63 -14.47
CA ASP A 164 -20.51 -2.01 -14.45
C ASP A 164 -21.43 -0.99 -15.12
N ALA A 165 -21.03 0.28 -15.14
CA ALA A 165 -21.78 1.36 -15.78
C ALA A 165 -21.55 1.48 -17.29
N LEU A 166 -20.57 0.76 -17.88
CA LEU A 166 -20.21 0.90 -19.28
C LEU A 166 -21.34 0.46 -20.23
N LYS A 167 -21.67 1.32 -21.18
CA LYS A 167 -22.58 1.04 -22.30
C LYS A 167 -22.03 1.68 -23.57
N PRO A 168 -22.23 1.10 -24.75
CA PRO A 168 -21.80 1.73 -26.02
C PRO A 168 -22.39 3.12 -26.24
N SER A 169 -23.56 3.41 -25.69
CA SER A 169 -24.27 4.68 -25.80
C SER A 169 -23.60 5.85 -25.09
N ILE A 170 -22.63 5.61 -24.19
CA ILE A 170 -21.89 6.68 -23.52
C ILE A 170 -20.73 7.24 -24.36
N MET A 171 -20.37 6.54 -25.45
CA MET A 171 -19.27 7.00 -26.30
C MET A 171 -19.75 8.20 -27.15
N PRO A 172 -18.98 9.33 -27.12
CA PRO A 172 -19.42 10.55 -27.81
C PRO A 172 -19.35 10.45 -29.33
N GLU A 173 -18.41 9.63 -29.85
CA GLU A 173 -18.19 9.50 -31.29
C GLU A 173 -18.39 8.05 -31.73
N PRO A 174 -19.27 7.81 -32.73
CA PRO A 174 -19.41 6.50 -33.35
C PRO A 174 -18.16 6.18 -34.18
N GLY A 175 -17.87 4.91 -34.36
CA GLY A 175 -16.73 4.45 -35.16
C GLY A 175 -15.84 3.51 -34.39
N GLN A 176 -14.60 3.35 -34.88
CA GLN A 176 -13.65 2.39 -34.33
C GLN A 176 -12.22 2.93 -34.53
N ARG A 177 -11.56 3.27 -33.42
CA ARG A 177 -10.24 3.90 -33.41
C ARG A 177 -9.37 3.30 -32.29
N ALA A 178 -9.06 2.01 -32.42
CA ALA A 178 -8.17 1.31 -31.50
C ALA A 178 -6.75 1.92 -31.45
N ASP A 179 -6.30 2.53 -32.54
CA ASP A 179 -5.03 3.24 -32.62
C ASP A 179 -4.92 4.40 -31.62
N LEU A 180 -5.99 5.18 -31.46
CA LEU A 180 -6.04 6.25 -30.46
C LEU A 180 -6.03 5.71 -29.05
N ALA A 181 -6.74 4.60 -28.80
CA ALA A 181 -6.78 3.97 -27.49
C ALA A 181 -5.43 3.38 -27.07
N VAL A 182 -4.70 2.78 -28.02
CA VAL A 182 -3.34 2.30 -27.77
C VAL A 182 -2.38 3.45 -27.47
N ARG A 183 -2.45 4.57 -28.22
CA ARG A 183 -1.65 5.77 -27.91
C ARG A 183 -1.94 6.29 -26.53
N GLN A 184 -3.19 6.46 -26.16
CA GLN A 184 -3.60 6.93 -24.83
C GLN A 184 -3.15 5.98 -23.73
N ALA A 185 -3.22 4.67 -23.98
CA ALA A 185 -2.73 3.67 -23.03
C ALA A 185 -1.20 3.73 -22.85
N LEU A 186 -0.45 3.98 -23.91
CA LEU A 186 0.99 4.20 -23.84
C LEU A 186 1.34 5.48 -23.05
N ASP A 187 0.58 6.55 -23.25
CA ASP A 187 0.77 7.81 -22.51
C ASP A 187 0.51 7.62 -21.02
N LEU A 188 -0.50 6.82 -20.65
CA LEU A 188 -0.75 6.46 -19.26
C LEU A 188 0.41 5.65 -18.65
N LEU A 189 1.00 4.71 -19.40
CA LEU A 189 2.19 3.99 -18.95
C LEU A 189 3.41 4.91 -18.83
N GLU A 190 3.56 5.87 -19.74
CA GLU A 190 4.67 6.82 -19.67
C GLU A 190 4.58 7.72 -18.44
N GLN A 191 3.38 8.22 -18.13
CA GLN A 191 3.12 9.09 -16.97
C GLN A 191 3.23 8.34 -15.63
N GLY A 192 2.71 7.12 -15.54
CA GLY A 192 2.60 6.38 -14.28
C GLY A 192 3.64 5.27 -14.06
N ALA A 193 4.32 4.82 -15.13
CA ALA A 193 5.19 3.64 -15.09
C ALA A 193 6.47 3.78 -15.96
N GLN A 194 6.87 5.00 -16.26
CA GLN A 194 8.08 5.27 -17.07
C GLN A 194 8.08 4.54 -18.43
N GLY A 195 6.91 4.35 -19.03
CA GLY A 195 6.73 3.68 -20.31
C GLY A 195 6.87 2.16 -20.27
N ARG A 196 7.08 1.55 -19.10
CA ARG A 196 7.15 0.10 -18.92
C ARG A 196 5.78 -0.44 -18.53
N GLY A 197 5.41 -1.61 -19.06
CA GLY A 197 4.16 -2.27 -18.71
C GLY A 197 3.58 -3.06 -19.85
N ARG A 198 2.36 -3.54 -19.64
CA ARG A 198 1.63 -4.35 -20.60
C ARG A 198 0.34 -3.67 -21.05
N LEU A 199 -0.04 -3.92 -22.29
CA LEU A 199 -1.29 -3.51 -22.88
C LEU A 199 -2.11 -4.75 -23.19
N LEU A 200 -3.38 -4.76 -22.82
CA LEU A 200 -4.35 -5.79 -23.20
C LEU A 200 -5.45 -5.15 -24.03
N LEU A 201 -5.49 -5.45 -25.31
CA LEU A 201 -6.51 -4.97 -26.24
C LEU A 201 -7.63 -6.02 -26.39
N LEU A 202 -8.84 -5.65 -25.96
CA LEU A 202 -10.06 -6.44 -26.13
C LEU A 202 -10.83 -5.88 -27.32
N THR A 203 -10.85 -6.61 -28.42
CA THR A 203 -11.45 -6.17 -29.68
C THR A 203 -12.08 -7.31 -30.47
N SER A 204 -13.03 -7.02 -31.35
CA SER A 204 -13.61 -8.00 -32.27
C SER A 204 -12.94 -8.00 -33.65
N GLU A 205 -12.43 -6.85 -34.07
CA GLU A 205 -11.78 -6.64 -35.37
C GLU A 205 -10.88 -5.41 -35.31
N LEU A 206 -9.99 -5.29 -36.29
CA LEU A 206 -9.15 -4.11 -36.49
C LEU A 206 -9.11 -3.81 -37.98
N SER A 207 -9.42 -2.59 -38.36
CA SER A 207 -9.25 -2.07 -39.72
C SER A 207 -7.77 -1.86 -40.05
N GLU A 208 -7.44 -1.80 -41.32
CA GLU A 208 -6.03 -1.62 -41.73
C GLU A 208 -5.42 -0.28 -41.25
N PRO A 209 -6.15 0.87 -41.24
CA PRO A 209 -5.66 2.08 -40.64
C PRO A 209 -5.35 1.96 -39.14
N GLU A 210 -6.18 1.25 -38.37
CA GLU A 210 -5.95 1.00 -36.97
C GLU A 210 -4.70 0.15 -36.74
N ARG A 211 -4.53 -0.93 -37.55
CA ARG A 211 -3.32 -1.80 -37.48
C ARG A 211 -2.04 -0.99 -37.73
N GLN A 212 -2.05 -0.12 -38.75
CA GLN A 212 -0.91 0.76 -39.02
C GLN A 212 -0.68 1.77 -37.88
N GLY A 213 -1.73 2.39 -37.36
CA GLY A 213 -1.66 3.31 -36.25
C GLY A 213 -1.12 2.68 -34.97
N ILE A 214 -1.55 1.44 -34.66
CA ILE A 214 -1.05 0.66 -33.51
C ILE A 214 0.43 0.28 -33.71
N ARG A 215 0.81 -0.16 -34.93
CA ARG A 215 2.20 -0.49 -35.26
C ARG A 215 3.12 0.70 -35.01
N SER A 216 2.77 1.85 -35.58
CA SER A 216 3.52 3.11 -35.41
C SER A 216 3.59 3.58 -33.95
N ALA A 217 2.52 3.37 -33.18
CA ALA A 217 2.49 3.74 -31.75
C ALA A 217 3.40 2.85 -30.89
N LEU A 218 3.56 1.59 -31.27
CA LEU A 218 4.40 0.62 -30.52
C LEU A 218 5.89 0.66 -30.96
N GLU A 219 6.21 1.26 -32.10
CA GLU A 219 7.59 1.44 -32.54
C GLU A 219 8.41 2.16 -31.44
N HIS A 220 9.55 1.57 -31.09
CA HIS A 220 10.50 2.10 -30.08
C HIS A 220 9.92 2.22 -28.64
N ARG A 221 8.82 1.53 -28.33
CA ARG A 221 8.24 1.48 -26.98
C ARG A 221 8.54 0.15 -26.29
N ALA A 222 8.81 0.20 -24.97
CA ALA A 222 9.07 -1.00 -24.16
C ALA A 222 7.80 -1.76 -23.77
N ALA A 223 6.61 -1.18 -24.00
CA ALA A 223 5.33 -1.81 -23.65
C ALA A 223 5.03 -3.01 -24.55
N ARG A 224 4.53 -4.10 -23.96
CA ARG A 224 4.14 -5.31 -24.68
C ARG A 224 2.62 -5.35 -24.86
N LEU A 225 2.16 -5.53 -26.11
CA LEU A 225 0.76 -5.67 -26.42
C LEU A 225 0.33 -7.15 -26.37
N ALA A 226 -0.82 -7.43 -25.80
CA ALA A 226 -1.56 -8.68 -25.93
C ALA A 226 -2.94 -8.38 -26.51
N VAL A 227 -3.44 -9.23 -27.40
CA VAL A 227 -4.73 -9.08 -28.06
C VAL A 227 -5.67 -10.19 -27.62
N LEU A 228 -6.84 -9.82 -27.13
CA LEU A 228 -7.91 -10.72 -26.74
C LEU A 228 -9.09 -10.51 -27.71
N GLY A 229 -9.31 -11.47 -28.59
CA GLY A 229 -10.41 -11.47 -29.56
C GLY A 229 -11.75 -11.74 -28.87
N VAL A 230 -12.70 -10.83 -28.97
CA VAL A 230 -14.01 -10.92 -28.32
C VAL A 230 -15.10 -11.21 -29.35
N GLY A 231 -15.68 -12.38 -29.27
CA GLY A 231 -16.75 -12.84 -30.18
C GLY A 231 -16.48 -14.20 -30.78
N THR A 232 -17.33 -14.55 -31.77
CA THR A 232 -17.19 -15.77 -32.55
C THR A 232 -17.13 -15.46 -34.07
N PRO A 233 -16.47 -16.31 -34.88
CA PRO A 233 -16.41 -16.12 -36.34
C PRO A 233 -17.78 -16.17 -37.01
N LYS A 234 -18.79 -16.84 -36.38
CA LYS A 234 -20.15 -16.89 -36.88
C LYS A 234 -20.88 -15.56 -36.69
N GLY A 235 -20.59 -14.87 -35.60
CA GLY A 235 -21.28 -13.66 -35.20
C GLY A 235 -22.69 -13.90 -34.69
N ALA A 236 -23.36 -12.85 -34.24
CA ALA A 236 -24.77 -12.83 -33.89
C ALA A 236 -25.34 -11.42 -34.10
N PRO A 237 -26.64 -11.26 -34.29
CA PRO A 237 -27.27 -9.96 -34.40
C PRO A 237 -27.15 -9.18 -33.09
N VAL A 238 -27.11 -7.87 -33.19
CA VAL A 238 -27.15 -6.97 -32.06
C VAL A 238 -28.60 -6.66 -31.75
N GLN A 239 -29.06 -7.05 -30.55
CA GLN A 239 -30.38 -6.71 -30.06
C GLN A 239 -30.34 -5.42 -29.29
N GLN A 240 -31.24 -4.47 -29.62
CA GLN A 240 -31.45 -3.23 -28.90
C GLN A 240 -32.37 -3.46 -27.68
N GLU A 241 -32.43 -2.46 -26.78
CA GLU A 241 -33.26 -2.54 -25.57
C GLU A 241 -34.76 -2.66 -25.86
N ASP A 242 -35.21 -2.17 -27.03
CA ASP A 242 -36.60 -2.29 -27.52
C ASP A 242 -36.94 -3.66 -28.15
N GLY A 243 -35.99 -4.59 -28.17
CA GLY A 243 -36.13 -5.90 -28.78
C GLY A 243 -35.89 -5.93 -30.31
N SER A 244 -35.68 -4.77 -30.94
CA SER A 244 -35.34 -4.68 -32.37
C SER A 244 -33.88 -5.06 -32.61
N PHE A 245 -33.53 -5.39 -33.86
CA PHE A 245 -32.14 -5.63 -34.24
C PHE A 245 -31.51 -4.34 -34.83
N LEU A 246 -30.28 -4.10 -34.47
CA LEU A 246 -29.50 -2.99 -35.04
C LEU A 246 -29.29 -3.28 -36.54
N LYS A 247 -29.55 -2.28 -37.36
CA LYS A 247 -29.37 -2.33 -38.83
C LYS A 247 -28.06 -1.65 -39.22
N ASP A 248 -27.47 -2.15 -40.31
CA ASP A 248 -26.34 -1.52 -40.96
C ASP A 248 -26.82 -0.34 -41.86
N ASP A 249 -25.87 0.37 -42.43
CA ASP A 249 -26.13 1.55 -43.31
C ASP A 249 -26.96 1.17 -44.59
N GLN A 250 -27.05 -0.11 -44.91
CA GLN A 250 -27.80 -0.66 -46.06
C GLN A 250 -29.20 -1.18 -45.64
N GLY A 251 -29.55 -1.04 -44.36
CA GLY A 251 -30.83 -1.50 -43.80
C GLY A 251 -30.87 -3.02 -43.47
N GLY A 252 -29.78 -3.74 -43.65
CA GLY A 252 -29.64 -5.12 -43.26
C GLY A 252 -29.40 -5.24 -41.73
N ILE A 253 -29.67 -6.42 -41.17
CA ILE A 253 -29.37 -6.70 -39.75
C ILE A 253 -27.86 -6.74 -39.57
N LEU A 254 -27.33 -5.92 -38.66
CA LEU A 254 -25.92 -5.91 -38.35
C LEU A 254 -25.51 -7.21 -37.66
N LEU A 255 -24.59 -7.94 -38.29
CA LEU A 255 -24.01 -9.19 -37.80
C LEU A 255 -22.53 -9.07 -37.55
N PRO A 256 -22.11 -8.51 -36.41
CA PRO A 256 -20.70 -8.39 -36.08
C PRO A 256 -20.05 -9.76 -35.95
N ARG A 257 -18.92 -9.96 -36.62
CA ARG A 257 -18.14 -11.20 -36.59
C ARG A 257 -16.78 -10.95 -35.98
N LEU A 258 -16.22 -11.95 -35.33
CA LEU A 258 -14.83 -11.88 -34.89
C LEU A 258 -13.91 -12.15 -36.08
N ASP A 259 -13.04 -11.22 -36.43
CA ASP A 259 -11.94 -11.43 -37.39
C ASP A 259 -10.75 -12.12 -36.70
N GLU A 260 -10.93 -13.39 -36.32
CA GLU A 260 -9.91 -14.18 -35.63
C GLU A 260 -8.62 -14.28 -36.44
N SER A 261 -8.75 -14.47 -37.76
CA SER A 261 -7.63 -14.69 -38.66
C SER A 261 -6.79 -13.40 -38.83
N GLY A 262 -7.46 -12.25 -38.98
CA GLY A 262 -6.82 -10.97 -39.13
C GLY A 262 -6.12 -10.52 -37.82
N LEU A 263 -6.79 -10.68 -36.68
CA LEU A 263 -6.22 -10.36 -35.37
C LEU A 263 -5.00 -11.22 -35.04
N ARG A 264 -5.07 -12.53 -35.36
CA ARG A 264 -3.92 -13.43 -35.12
C ARG A 264 -2.72 -13.08 -36.01
N ARG A 265 -2.93 -12.76 -37.29
CA ARG A 265 -1.86 -12.31 -38.18
C ARG A 265 -1.25 -11.01 -37.70
N PHE A 266 -2.07 -10.03 -37.39
CA PHE A 266 -1.60 -8.75 -36.87
C PHE A 266 -0.80 -8.91 -35.57
N ALA A 267 -1.29 -9.72 -34.62
CA ALA A 267 -0.56 -9.98 -33.39
C ALA A 267 0.82 -10.63 -33.66
N ALA A 268 0.87 -11.59 -34.59
CA ALA A 268 2.14 -12.24 -34.97
C ALA A 268 3.12 -11.25 -35.63
N GLU A 269 2.63 -10.30 -36.47
CA GLU A 269 3.45 -9.29 -37.15
C GLU A 269 4.15 -8.35 -36.15
N ILE A 270 3.47 -7.99 -35.05
CA ILE A 270 4.03 -7.07 -34.03
C ILE A 270 4.64 -7.82 -32.84
N GLY A 271 4.74 -9.15 -32.88
CA GLY A 271 5.27 -9.96 -31.76
C GLY A 271 4.36 -9.98 -30.54
N ALA A 272 3.07 -9.68 -30.70
CA ALA A 272 2.08 -9.71 -29.63
C ALA A 272 1.46 -11.09 -29.44
N GLY A 273 1.04 -11.41 -28.21
CA GLY A 273 0.23 -12.59 -27.90
C GLY A 273 -1.20 -12.40 -28.38
N TYR A 274 -1.80 -13.42 -29.00
CA TYR A 274 -3.21 -13.45 -29.35
C TYR A 274 -3.93 -14.63 -28.70
N GLN A 275 -5.08 -14.37 -28.11
CA GLN A 275 -6.02 -15.40 -27.67
C GLN A 275 -7.45 -14.96 -27.99
N ARG A 276 -8.36 -15.96 -28.14
CA ARG A 276 -9.78 -15.70 -28.18
C ARG A 276 -10.34 -15.76 -26.75
N LEU A 277 -11.22 -14.84 -26.40
CA LEU A 277 -11.88 -14.81 -25.11
C LEU A 277 -12.62 -16.12 -24.84
N ARG A 278 -12.34 -16.72 -23.67
CA ARG A 278 -12.96 -17.97 -23.21
C ARG A 278 -13.59 -17.72 -21.84
N PRO A 279 -14.60 -18.54 -21.44
CA PRO A 279 -15.22 -18.46 -20.11
C PRO A 279 -14.24 -18.76 -18.95
N ASN A 280 -13.17 -19.51 -19.23
CA ASN A 280 -12.14 -19.87 -18.26
C ASN A 280 -10.93 -18.91 -18.39
N ASP A 281 -10.03 -18.94 -17.39
CA ASP A 281 -8.88 -18.01 -17.33
C ASP A 281 -7.65 -18.47 -18.11
N ARG A 282 -7.75 -19.56 -18.87
CA ARG A 282 -6.64 -20.10 -19.69
C ARG A 282 -6.17 -19.13 -20.76
N ASP A 283 -7.05 -18.29 -21.26
CA ASP A 283 -6.72 -17.23 -22.21
C ASP A 283 -5.80 -16.16 -21.61
N LEU A 284 -6.11 -15.70 -20.40
CA LEU A 284 -5.29 -14.73 -19.67
C LEU A 284 -3.96 -15.35 -19.20
N ASP A 285 -3.99 -16.63 -18.81
CA ASP A 285 -2.78 -17.36 -18.39
C ASP A 285 -1.82 -17.57 -19.56
N SER A 286 -2.35 -17.98 -20.72
CA SER A 286 -1.54 -18.15 -21.94
C SER A 286 -0.95 -16.85 -22.48
N LEU A 287 -1.57 -15.68 -22.18
CA LEU A 287 -1.03 -14.35 -22.44
C LEU A 287 -0.05 -13.89 -21.34
N GLY A 288 0.18 -14.73 -20.32
CA GLY A 288 1.08 -14.44 -19.20
C GLY A 288 0.56 -13.34 -18.26
N LEU A 289 -0.72 -12.96 -18.35
CA LEU A 289 -1.29 -11.85 -17.57
C LEU A 289 -1.60 -12.23 -16.11
N LEU A 290 -1.79 -13.54 -15.83
CA LEU A 290 -2.07 -14.08 -14.50
C LEU A 290 -0.78 -14.54 -13.78
N ALA A 291 0.32 -14.75 -14.52
CA ALA A 291 1.55 -15.28 -13.94
C ALA A 291 2.07 -14.34 -12.85
N ARG A 292 2.33 -14.90 -11.68
CA ARG A 292 3.06 -14.27 -10.58
C ARG A 292 4.56 -14.31 -10.90
N GLY A 293 5.04 -13.37 -11.63
CA GLY A 293 6.48 -13.34 -11.88
C GLY A 293 6.76 -12.84 -13.28
N GLY A 294 7.53 -11.79 -13.36
CA GLY A 294 8.21 -11.38 -14.55
C GLY A 294 9.13 -12.50 -15.08
N THR A 295 9.63 -12.34 -16.28
CA THR A 295 10.71 -13.19 -16.81
C THR A 295 11.89 -13.21 -15.81
N LEU A 296 12.69 -14.27 -15.83
CA LEU A 296 13.87 -14.42 -14.93
C LEU A 296 14.82 -13.19 -14.93
N GLU A 297 14.75 -12.36 -15.96
CA GLU A 297 15.47 -11.09 -16.04
C GLU A 297 14.78 -9.96 -15.26
N GLU A 298 13.45 -9.87 -15.31
CA GLU A 298 12.66 -8.92 -14.48
C GLU A 298 12.73 -9.28 -13.00
N ASP A 299 12.78 -10.58 -12.66
CA ASP A 299 13.00 -11.04 -11.28
C ASP A 299 14.41 -10.69 -10.78
N ARG A 300 15.43 -10.66 -11.66
CA ARG A 300 16.78 -10.19 -11.31
C ARG A 300 16.84 -8.68 -11.10
N GLU A 301 16.16 -7.89 -11.95
CA GLU A 301 16.11 -6.43 -11.81
C GLU A 301 15.27 -6.02 -10.59
N ASN A 302 14.16 -6.71 -10.33
CA ASN A 302 13.36 -6.56 -9.11
C ASN A 302 14.09 -7.08 -7.87
N ALA A 303 14.97 -8.07 -7.99
CA ALA A 303 15.83 -8.51 -6.90
C ALA A 303 16.88 -7.45 -6.53
N LEU A 304 17.33 -6.63 -7.50
CA LEU A 304 18.21 -5.48 -7.25
C LEU A 304 17.44 -4.30 -6.61
N LEU A 305 16.14 -4.19 -6.87
CA LEU A 305 15.24 -3.19 -6.26
C LEU A 305 14.65 -3.64 -4.91
N ARG A 306 15.00 -4.83 -4.42
CA ARG A 306 14.69 -5.23 -3.05
C ARG A 306 15.38 -4.25 -2.12
N LEU A 307 14.60 -3.36 -1.55
CA LEU A 307 15.06 -2.46 -0.48
C LEU A 307 15.50 -3.33 0.69
N GLN A 308 16.78 -3.67 0.71
CA GLN A 308 17.42 -4.32 1.84
C GLN A 308 17.41 -3.32 2.99
N ARG A 309 16.45 -3.45 3.88
CA ARG A 309 16.38 -2.63 5.06
C ARG A 309 16.97 -3.40 6.24
N TRP A 310 17.97 -2.82 6.86
CA TRP A 310 18.54 -3.36 8.08
C TRP A 310 17.53 -3.30 9.22
N ALA A 311 17.33 -4.42 9.92
CA ALA A 311 16.45 -4.48 11.09
C ALA A 311 17.12 -3.83 12.29
N ASP A 312 16.50 -2.79 12.85
CA ASP A 312 16.97 -2.18 14.11
C ASP A 312 16.73 -3.16 15.27
N GLN A 313 17.81 -3.70 15.85
CA GLN A 313 17.77 -4.62 16.97
C GLN A 313 18.21 -3.97 18.29
N GLY A 314 18.40 -2.64 18.30
CA GLY A 314 18.80 -1.87 19.48
C GLY A 314 17.85 -2.02 20.68
N TYR A 315 16.58 -2.39 20.44
CA TYR A 315 15.59 -2.58 21.49
C TYR A 315 15.95 -3.71 22.49
N TRP A 316 16.73 -4.72 22.07
CA TRP A 316 17.20 -5.76 22.98
C TRP A 316 18.07 -5.24 24.12
N LEU A 317 18.80 -4.13 23.87
CA LEU A 317 19.63 -3.49 24.88
C LEU A 317 18.81 -2.71 25.92
N LEU A 318 17.53 -2.48 25.67
CA LEU A 318 16.61 -1.87 26.65
C LEU A 318 16.29 -2.82 27.79
N LEU A 319 16.36 -4.13 27.59
CA LEU A 319 16.08 -5.12 28.65
C LEU A 319 17.09 -5.03 29.82
N PRO A 320 18.43 -5.11 29.58
CA PRO A 320 19.40 -4.91 30.66
C PRO A 320 19.36 -3.49 31.24
N LEU A 321 19.02 -2.48 30.42
CA LEU A 321 18.85 -1.11 30.90
C LEU A 321 17.67 -1.01 31.88
N LEU A 322 16.56 -1.67 31.60
CA LEU A 322 15.38 -1.72 32.47
C LEU A 322 15.69 -2.44 33.80
N LEU A 323 16.47 -3.52 33.75
CA LEU A 323 16.96 -4.21 34.94
C LEU A 323 17.83 -3.30 35.81
N LEU A 324 18.76 -2.57 35.20
CA LEU A 324 19.60 -1.59 35.93
C LEU A 324 18.76 -0.48 36.56
N ALA A 325 17.75 0.01 35.84
CA ALA A 325 16.82 1.02 36.34
C ALA A 325 15.98 0.48 37.53
N ALA A 326 15.50 -0.78 37.45
CA ALA A 326 14.77 -1.43 38.52
C ALA A 326 15.64 -1.62 39.79
N CYS A 327 16.93 -1.98 39.63
CA CYS A 327 17.87 -2.09 40.74
C CYS A 327 18.16 -0.72 41.38
N ALA A 328 18.15 0.37 40.64
CA ALA A 328 18.33 1.74 41.13
C ALA A 328 17.11 2.22 41.96
N GLY A 329 15.92 1.64 41.73
CA GLY A 329 14.66 2.04 42.34
C GLY A 329 14.50 1.74 43.83
N ARG A 330 15.49 1.12 44.47
CA ARG A 330 15.44 0.72 45.91
C ARG A 330 15.35 1.92 46.89
N ARG A 331 15.39 3.17 46.40
CA ARG A 331 15.29 4.40 47.20
C ARG A 331 14.49 5.51 46.51
N GLY A 332 13.27 5.25 46.04
CA GLY A 332 12.36 6.28 45.59
C GLY A 332 12.55 6.80 44.15
N TRP A 333 13.50 6.29 43.39
CA TRP A 333 13.72 6.68 41.98
C TRP A 333 12.59 6.22 41.03
N LEU A 334 11.81 5.23 41.46
CA LEU A 334 10.63 4.76 40.71
C LEU A 334 9.52 5.84 40.57
N PHE A 335 9.51 6.85 41.43
CA PHE A 335 8.57 7.99 41.29
C PHE A 335 8.87 8.89 40.09
N CYS A 336 10.06 8.81 39.50
CA CYS A 336 10.38 9.55 38.26
C CYS A 336 9.79 8.88 37.00
N LEU A 337 9.42 7.60 37.06
CA LEU A 337 8.88 6.85 35.93
C LEU A 337 7.46 7.34 35.54
N PRO A 338 6.51 7.56 36.48
CA PRO A 338 5.23 8.20 36.16
C PRO A 338 5.39 9.63 35.64
N LEU A 339 6.38 10.40 36.16
CA LEU A 339 6.66 11.75 35.70
C LEU A 339 7.19 11.77 34.25
N LEU A 340 8.01 10.79 33.88
CA LEU A 340 8.47 10.61 32.50
C LEU A 340 7.33 10.21 31.56
N MET A 341 6.39 9.39 32.02
CA MET A 341 5.19 9.01 31.29
C MET A 341 4.24 10.20 31.07
N LEU A 342 4.20 11.16 31.99
CA LEU A 342 3.41 12.38 31.83
C LEU A 342 3.99 13.36 30.80
N SER A 343 5.29 13.28 30.50
CA SER A 343 5.99 14.16 29.55
C SER A 343 6.04 13.61 28.12
N LEU A 344 5.56 12.36 27.88
CA LEU A 344 5.41 11.86 26.53
C LEU A 344 4.29 12.66 25.84
N PRO A 345 4.54 13.26 24.64
CA PRO A 345 3.48 13.88 23.89
C PRO A 345 2.41 12.83 23.63
N GLN A 346 1.23 13.03 24.21
CA GLN A 346 0.10 12.16 23.96
C GLN A 346 -0.19 12.23 22.46
N PRO A 347 -0.12 11.10 21.72
CA PRO A 347 -0.71 11.11 20.40
C PRO A 347 -2.16 11.55 20.58
N ALA A 348 -2.59 12.58 19.82
CA ALA A 348 -3.93 13.12 19.86
C ALA A 348 -4.98 12.14 19.26
N MET A 349 -4.91 10.90 19.67
CA MET A 349 -5.90 9.86 19.46
C MET A 349 -6.68 9.79 20.76
N ALA A 350 -7.94 10.19 20.73
CA ALA A 350 -8.87 9.99 21.82
C ALA A 350 -9.16 8.49 21.96
N PHE A 351 -8.17 7.74 22.42
CA PHE A 351 -8.31 6.31 22.72
C PHE A 351 -9.03 6.20 24.07
N GLN A 352 -10.30 5.87 24.02
CA GLN A 352 -11.07 5.59 25.24
C GLN A 352 -10.81 4.13 25.64
N PHE A 353 -10.71 3.87 26.94
CA PHE A 353 -10.48 2.52 27.47
C PHE A 353 -11.55 1.50 27.00
N GLU A 354 -12.75 2.00 26.68
CA GLU A 354 -13.86 1.22 26.15
C GLU A 354 -13.59 0.72 24.71
N ASP A 355 -12.75 1.40 23.92
CA ASP A 355 -12.39 1.03 22.55
C ASP A 355 -11.60 -0.30 22.48
N LEU A 356 -11.03 -0.74 23.60
CA LEU A 356 -10.33 -2.02 23.72
C LEU A 356 -11.26 -3.23 23.73
N TRP A 357 -12.51 -3.05 24.18
CA TRP A 357 -13.43 -4.15 24.45
C TRP A 357 -14.73 -4.08 23.67
N LEU A 358 -15.11 -2.90 23.15
CA LEU A 358 -16.37 -2.65 22.49
C LEU A 358 -16.16 -2.03 21.12
N ARG A 359 -16.84 -2.60 20.13
CA ARG A 359 -16.89 -1.99 18.78
C ARG A 359 -17.65 -0.67 18.83
N PRO A 360 -17.40 0.27 17.88
CA PRO A 360 -18.10 1.56 17.83
C PRO A 360 -19.62 1.44 17.87
N ASP A 361 -20.20 0.47 17.16
CA ASP A 361 -21.65 0.22 17.17
C ASP A 361 -22.17 -0.25 18.51
N GLN A 362 -21.42 -1.03 19.27
CA GLN A 362 -21.78 -1.46 20.62
C GLN A 362 -21.73 -0.31 21.62
N GLN A 363 -20.77 0.61 21.44
CA GLN A 363 -20.69 1.84 22.24
C GLN A 363 -21.87 2.76 21.93
N GLY A 364 -22.17 2.94 20.62
CA GLY A 364 -23.34 3.68 20.17
C GLY A 364 -24.65 3.14 20.76
N GLN A 365 -24.82 1.82 20.79
CA GLN A 365 -26.02 1.17 21.37
C GLN A 365 -26.14 1.39 22.88
N ARG A 366 -25.03 1.39 23.63
CA ARG A 366 -25.03 1.73 25.06
C ARG A 366 -25.38 3.17 25.33
N LEU A 367 -24.85 4.09 24.52
CA LEU A 367 -25.21 5.51 24.60
C LEU A 367 -26.70 5.75 24.30
N LEU A 368 -27.25 5.05 23.33
CA LEU A 368 -28.63 5.08 22.96
C LEU A 368 -29.54 4.60 24.12
N GLN A 369 -29.15 3.49 24.78
CA GLN A 369 -29.87 2.98 25.97
C GLN A 369 -29.81 3.93 27.17
N ARG A 370 -28.77 4.78 27.26
CA ARG A 370 -28.63 5.82 28.27
C ARG A 370 -29.38 7.12 27.91
N GLY A 371 -30.07 7.17 26.78
CA GLY A 371 -30.80 8.34 26.32
C GLY A 371 -29.94 9.43 25.68
N GLN A 372 -28.65 9.16 25.41
CA GLN A 372 -27.71 10.10 24.81
C GLN A 372 -27.64 9.88 23.27
N ALA A 373 -28.76 10.19 22.60
CA ALA A 373 -28.93 9.89 21.18
C ALA A 373 -27.95 10.68 20.27
N ASP A 374 -27.62 11.94 20.63
CA ASP A 374 -26.68 12.77 19.88
C ASP A 374 -25.22 12.21 19.88
N GLU A 375 -24.81 11.72 21.04
CA GLU A 375 -23.49 11.10 21.18
C GLU A 375 -23.43 9.71 20.52
N ALA A 376 -24.53 8.97 20.59
CA ALA A 376 -24.70 7.69 19.95
C ALA A 376 -24.56 7.81 18.42
N ALA A 377 -25.16 8.83 17.81
CA ALA A 377 -25.10 9.10 16.37
C ALA A 377 -23.68 9.35 15.87
N LYS A 378 -22.81 9.92 16.70
CA LYS A 378 -21.39 10.17 16.38
C LYS A 378 -20.54 8.92 16.45
N ARG A 379 -20.96 7.88 17.19
CA ARG A 379 -20.22 6.64 17.41
C ARG A 379 -20.59 5.52 16.45
N PHE A 380 -21.84 5.50 15.95
CA PHE A 380 -22.29 4.48 15.02
C PHE A 380 -21.56 4.56 13.67
N GLU A 381 -21.03 3.44 13.21
CA GLU A 381 -20.51 3.24 11.86
C GLU A 381 -21.58 2.71 10.91
N ASP A 382 -22.56 1.94 11.43
CA ASP A 382 -23.69 1.44 10.64
C ASP A 382 -24.72 2.56 10.40
N PHE A 383 -24.97 2.85 9.12
CA PHE A 383 -25.88 3.92 8.68
C PHE A 383 -27.31 3.77 9.20
N ARG A 384 -27.80 2.55 9.41
CA ARG A 384 -29.16 2.29 9.90
C ARG A 384 -29.29 2.70 11.36
N TRP A 385 -28.33 2.33 12.19
CA TRP A 385 -28.29 2.70 13.60
C TRP A 385 -28.00 4.19 13.79
N LYS A 386 -27.17 4.75 12.93
CA LYS A 386 -26.90 6.19 12.91
C LYS A 386 -28.16 6.99 12.57
N GLY A 387 -28.90 6.61 11.54
CA GLY A 387 -30.17 7.24 11.18
C GLY A 387 -31.20 7.13 12.30
N LEU A 388 -31.32 5.94 12.95
CA LEU A 388 -32.23 5.76 14.08
C LEU A 388 -31.86 6.65 15.28
N SER A 389 -30.59 6.80 15.58
CA SER A 389 -30.10 7.64 16.67
C SER A 389 -30.34 9.14 16.40
N LEU A 390 -30.12 9.60 15.16
CA LEU A 390 -30.42 10.97 14.74
C LEU A 390 -31.93 11.25 14.80
N TYR A 391 -32.77 10.30 14.41
CA TYR A 391 -34.22 10.42 14.55
C TYR A 391 -34.65 10.57 16.03
N GLN A 392 -34.06 9.77 16.94
CA GLN A 392 -34.33 9.89 18.38
C GLN A 392 -33.77 11.18 18.99
N ALA A 393 -32.67 11.70 18.45
CA ALA A 393 -32.10 13.00 18.80
C ALA A 393 -32.94 14.18 18.27
N ARG A 394 -33.96 13.92 17.47
CA ARG A 394 -34.86 14.91 16.79
C ARG A 394 -34.14 15.74 15.71
N ASP A 395 -32.95 15.29 15.23
CA ASP A 395 -32.30 15.89 14.09
C ASP A 395 -32.78 15.20 12.81
N TYR A 396 -33.95 15.58 12.36
CA TYR A 396 -34.61 15.01 11.19
C TYR A 396 -33.98 15.43 9.87
N ALA A 397 -33.12 16.46 9.89
CA ALA A 397 -32.41 16.89 8.68
C ALA A 397 -31.19 16.06 8.38
N ALA A 398 -30.59 15.45 9.42
CA ALA A 398 -29.38 14.60 9.29
C ALA A 398 -29.72 13.10 9.34
N ALA A 399 -30.97 12.71 9.72
CA ALA A 399 -31.43 11.32 9.78
C ALA A 399 -31.81 10.80 8.40
#